data_c2469dd83284163645c9d852667e2b4c
#
_entry.id   c2469dd83284163645c9d852667e2b4c
#
_cell.length_a   1.000
_cell.length_b   1.000
_cell.length_c   1.000
_cell.angle_alpha   90.00
_cell.angle_beta   90.00
_cell.angle_gamma   90.00
#
_symmetry.space_group_name_H-M   'P 1'
#
loop_
_entity.id
_entity.type
_entity.pdbx_description
1 polymer ?
#
loop_
_entity_poly.entity_id
_entity_poly.type
_entity_poly.pdbx_seq_one_letter_code
_entity_poly.pdbx_strand_id
1 'polypeptide(L)'
;MAENGPSRVGEANRLRHVALLTVHNSGNYGSVLQSLATQKLIEGAGARCTVVDFRRERVRGDESRYFSRNPHSHAPLASQMYSMMRRRGAREKTSVFRDFLARRARISDEHYNYFEDLYRLGVQGYDAYCVGSDRVWDIEGGRGGQPFYLSFLPDDARRFSFSSFIGMRALPQDEERRVREGLSRFDGLSVREARTQEYLMSLGLEAKRHVDPTLAIPSQYWRRISSAPLVSGPYIAVYQLHRNPLLVNAASRMAKITGLPLVRIDYWRTMRMPGAKAFVAPSVEEFLGLVKNASFVVTDSYHGVAFSHIFETQFAAVSPPHCSIRLLAILNRLGTDRNLIRAVEQVDAIALRWGALTFNHERLDRERQRASDYIRSQVLGA
;
A
#
# COMPACT_ATOMS: atom_id res chain seq x y z
N MET A 1 58.09 1.97 -19.42
CA MET A 1 57.34 1.01 -18.57
C MET A 1 55.92 1.58 -18.44
N ALA A 2 54.98 0.96 -19.11
CA ALA A 2 53.59 1.37 -19.04
C ALA A 2 52.90 0.55 -17.93
N GLU A 3 52.45 1.20 -16.88
CA GLU A 3 51.64 0.58 -15.84
C GLU A 3 50.24 0.29 -16.39
N ASN A 4 49.90 -0.99 -16.51
CA ASN A 4 48.54 -1.46 -16.80
C ASN A 4 47.67 -1.19 -15.59
N GLY A 5 46.75 -0.23 -15.69
CA GLY A 5 45.65 -0.06 -14.76
C GLY A 5 44.73 -1.27 -14.71
N PRO A 6 44.08 -1.56 -13.60
CA PRO A 6 43.25 -2.77 -13.46
C PRO A 6 42.08 -2.78 -14.45
N SER A 7 41.98 -3.90 -15.15
CA SER A 7 41.02 -4.14 -16.21
C SER A 7 39.55 -4.04 -15.71
N ARG A 8 38.73 -3.24 -16.39
CA ARG A 8 37.26 -3.09 -16.20
C ARG A 8 36.42 -4.35 -16.56
N VAL A 9 37.02 -5.50 -16.63
CA VAL A 9 36.34 -6.74 -17.07
C VAL A 9 35.54 -7.43 -15.97
N GLY A 10 35.66 -7.00 -14.69
CA GLY A 10 35.00 -7.63 -13.55
C GLY A 10 33.60 -7.08 -13.19
N GLU A 11 33.18 -5.90 -13.70
CA GLU A 11 31.94 -5.23 -13.29
C GLU A 11 30.67 -5.67 -14.06
N ALA A 12 30.82 -6.30 -15.19
CA ALA A 12 29.70 -6.59 -16.11
C ALA A 12 28.74 -7.72 -15.61
N ASN A 13 29.07 -8.45 -14.52
CA ASN A 13 28.29 -9.62 -14.09
C ASN A 13 27.83 -9.57 -12.62
N ARG A 14 27.97 -8.43 -11.94
CA ARG A 14 27.47 -8.28 -10.57
C ARG A 14 26.01 -7.91 -10.58
N LEU A 15 25.18 -8.72 -9.92
CA LEU A 15 23.76 -8.43 -9.72
C LEU A 15 23.61 -7.12 -8.93
N ARG A 16 22.96 -6.11 -9.52
CA ARG A 16 22.72 -4.83 -8.86
C ARG A 16 21.91 -5.00 -7.58
N HIS A 17 22.19 -4.21 -6.57
CA HIS A 17 21.53 -4.24 -5.28
C HIS A 17 20.80 -2.92 -5.03
N VAL A 18 19.49 -2.98 -4.87
CA VAL A 18 18.61 -1.81 -4.64
C VAL A 18 18.14 -1.77 -3.20
N ALA A 19 18.31 -0.63 -2.53
CA ALA A 19 17.68 -0.33 -1.25
C ALA A 19 16.27 0.23 -1.48
N LEU A 20 15.25 -0.38 -0.90
CA LEU A 20 13.86 0.07 -1.00
C LEU A 20 13.41 0.72 0.30
N LEU A 21 13.22 2.04 0.30
CA LEU A 21 12.58 2.78 1.39
C LEU A 21 11.10 2.94 1.09
N THR A 22 10.25 2.38 1.95
CA THR A 22 8.79 2.47 1.81
C THR A 22 8.09 2.34 3.15
N VAL A 23 6.82 2.70 3.20
CA VAL A 23 5.98 2.46 4.38
C VAL A 23 5.60 0.98 4.43
N HIS A 24 6.34 0.18 5.20
CA HIS A 24 6.15 -1.27 5.31
C HIS A 24 5.58 -1.72 6.67
N ASN A 25 5.64 -0.86 7.69
CA ASN A 25 5.30 -1.19 9.07
C ASN A 25 4.07 -0.43 9.63
N SER A 26 3.20 0.09 8.77
CA SER A 26 2.04 0.89 9.17
C SER A 26 0.87 0.07 9.76
N GLY A 27 1.01 -1.26 9.83
CA GLY A 27 0.00 -2.14 10.41
C GLY A 27 -1.27 -2.26 9.58
N ASN A 28 -1.18 -2.24 8.25
CA ASN A 28 -2.30 -2.53 7.35
C ASN A 28 -1.86 -3.43 6.17
N TYR A 29 -2.81 -4.15 5.59
CA TYR A 29 -2.56 -5.10 4.50
C TYR A 29 -1.93 -4.44 3.28
N GLY A 30 -2.44 -3.25 2.90
CA GLY A 30 -1.94 -2.54 1.73
C GLY A 30 -0.46 -2.17 1.81
N SER A 31 -0.05 -1.72 2.97
CA SER A 31 1.32 -1.28 3.23
C SER A 31 2.35 -2.42 3.07
N VAL A 32 2.07 -3.58 3.63
CA VAL A 32 2.98 -4.73 3.50
C VAL A 32 2.94 -5.36 2.12
N LEU A 33 1.76 -5.39 1.50
CA LEU A 33 1.58 -5.97 0.16
C LEU A 33 2.23 -5.10 -0.92
N GLN A 34 2.12 -3.76 -0.85
CA GLN A 34 2.81 -2.88 -1.79
C GLN A 34 4.34 -2.91 -1.62
N SER A 35 4.84 -3.06 -0.37
CA SER A 35 6.28 -3.20 -0.12
C SER A 35 6.83 -4.47 -0.76
N LEU A 36 6.18 -5.61 -0.52
CA LEU A 36 6.54 -6.88 -1.13
C LEU A 36 6.45 -6.82 -2.66
N ALA A 37 5.39 -6.21 -3.20
CA ALA A 37 5.19 -6.07 -4.64
C ALA A 37 6.31 -5.24 -5.29
N THR A 38 6.69 -4.11 -4.67
CA THR A 38 7.79 -3.27 -5.19
C THR A 38 9.11 -4.05 -5.18
N GLN A 39 9.40 -4.78 -4.10
CA GLN A 39 10.59 -5.65 -4.04
C GLN A 39 10.56 -6.68 -5.19
N LYS A 40 9.43 -7.36 -5.41
CA LYS A 40 9.30 -8.38 -6.46
C LYS A 40 9.41 -7.79 -7.88
N LEU A 41 8.95 -6.57 -8.10
CA LEU A 41 9.15 -5.88 -9.38
C LEU A 41 10.63 -5.58 -9.64
N ILE A 42 11.35 -5.09 -8.64
CA ILE A 42 12.78 -4.82 -8.75
C ILE A 42 13.57 -6.12 -8.95
N GLU A 43 13.22 -7.19 -8.23
CA GLU A 43 13.82 -8.52 -8.41
C GLU A 43 13.53 -9.09 -9.80
N GLY A 44 12.32 -8.91 -10.31
CA GLY A 44 11.93 -9.29 -11.68
C GLY A 44 12.64 -8.50 -12.78
N ALA A 45 13.18 -7.33 -12.48
CA ALA A 45 14.04 -6.54 -13.37
C ALA A 45 15.51 -6.98 -13.37
N GLY A 46 15.86 -8.02 -12.60
CA GLY A 46 17.22 -8.59 -12.53
C GLY A 46 18.12 -7.93 -11.50
N ALA A 47 17.58 -7.39 -10.42
CA ALA A 47 18.36 -6.86 -9.31
C ALA A 47 18.02 -7.57 -8.00
N ARG A 48 18.94 -7.53 -7.04
CA ARG A 48 18.64 -7.83 -5.65
C ARG A 48 17.96 -6.61 -5.03
N CYS A 49 16.91 -6.80 -4.22
CA CYS A 49 16.25 -5.72 -3.52
C CYS A 49 16.15 -6.01 -2.03
N THR A 50 16.47 -5.01 -1.21
CA THR A 50 16.33 -5.09 0.25
C THR A 50 15.41 -3.95 0.72
N VAL A 51 14.32 -4.31 1.42
CA VAL A 51 13.46 -3.33 2.09
C VAL A 51 14.20 -2.80 3.31
N VAL A 52 14.44 -1.51 3.38
CA VAL A 52 15.10 -0.87 4.51
C VAL A 52 14.14 -0.84 5.70
N ASP A 53 14.53 -1.43 6.84
CA ASP A 53 13.71 -1.44 8.05
C ASP A 53 13.74 -0.07 8.76
N PHE A 54 13.20 0.93 8.07
CA PHE A 54 13.01 2.25 8.64
C PHE A 54 11.72 2.27 9.47
N ARG A 55 11.87 2.24 10.77
CA ARG A 55 10.79 2.29 11.77
C ARG A 55 10.65 3.71 12.26
N ARG A 56 10.03 4.56 11.44
CA ARG A 56 9.77 5.95 11.85
C ARG A 56 9.26 5.98 13.29
N GLU A 57 9.99 6.68 14.19
CA GLU A 57 9.53 6.85 15.56
C GLU A 57 8.16 7.52 15.52
N ARG A 58 7.13 6.76 15.88
CA ARG A 58 5.78 7.30 15.99
C ARG A 58 5.81 8.30 17.14
N VAL A 59 5.57 9.56 16.85
CA VAL A 59 5.33 10.56 17.87
C VAL A 59 4.28 9.98 18.81
N ARG A 60 4.60 9.86 20.11
CA ARG A 60 3.67 9.42 21.15
C ARG A 60 2.38 10.22 21.02
N GLY A 61 1.32 9.65 20.50
CA GLY A 61 0.06 10.32 20.20
C GLY A 61 -0.57 9.94 18.86
N ASP A 62 0.19 9.42 17.90
CA ASP A 62 -0.33 9.07 16.57
C ASP A 62 -1.17 7.78 16.60
N GLU A 63 -0.95 6.91 17.58
CA GLU A 63 -1.86 5.79 17.86
C GLU A 63 -3.26 6.28 18.31
N SER A 64 -3.37 7.50 18.82
CA SER A 64 -4.65 8.04 19.31
C SER A 64 -5.63 8.42 18.21
N ARG A 65 -5.16 8.74 16.98
CA ARG A 65 -6.04 9.11 15.86
C ARG A 65 -6.83 7.93 15.29
N TYR A 66 -6.28 6.72 15.38
CA TYR A 66 -7.01 5.48 15.04
C TYR A 66 -7.81 4.93 16.22
N PHE A 67 -7.61 5.46 17.41
CA PHE A 67 -8.32 5.06 18.61
C PHE A 67 -9.40 6.10 18.93
N SER A 68 -10.66 5.76 18.66
CA SER A 68 -11.80 6.48 19.20
C SER A 68 -11.60 6.73 20.70
N ARG A 69 -12.11 7.87 21.18
CA ARG A 69 -12.06 8.27 22.60
C ARG A 69 -12.22 7.07 23.52
N ASN A 70 -11.34 6.93 24.50
CA ASN A 70 -11.48 5.92 25.56
C ASN A 70 -12.81 6.15 26.27
N PRO A 71 -13.80 5.22 26.20
CA PRO A 71 -15.09 5.40 26.83
C PRO A 71 -15.01 5.42 28.38
N HIS A 72 -13.86 5.03 28.94
CA HIS A 72 -13.60 4.96 30.38
C HIS A 72 -12.64 6.04 30.88
N SER A 73 -12.54 7.17 30.17
CA SER A 73 -11.61 8.26 30.53
C SER A 73 -11.79 8.82 31.94
N HIS A 74 -12.97 8.66 32.55
CA HIS A 74 -13.30 9.14 33.89
C HIS A 74 -13.08 8.07 34.99
N ALA A 75 -12.63 6.85 34.65
CA ALA A 75 -12.38 5.76 35.59
C ALA A 75 -10.93 5.27 35.48
N PRO A 76 -9.98 5.70 36.30
CA PRO A 76 -8.54 5.45 36.09
C PRO A 76 -8.16 3.99 35.96
N LEU A 77 -8.68 3.08 36.77
CA LEU A 77 -8.40 1.63 36.68
C LEU A 77 -8.99 0.99 35.46
N ALA A 78 -10.23 1.31 35.09
CA ALA A 78 -10.88 0.82 33.87
C ALA A 78 -10.19 1.37 32.61
N SER A 79 -9.71 2.62 32.69
CA SER A 79 -8.91 3.25 31.63
C SER A 79 -7.57 2.56 31.43
N GLN A 80 -6.87 2.20 32.53
CA GLN A 80 -5.61 1.47 32.45
C GLN A 80 -5.80 0.06 31.91
N MET A 81 -6.78 -0.70 32.41
CA MET A 81 -7.12 -2.04 31.89
C MET A 81 -7.49 -1.99 30.41
N TYR A 82 -8.36 -1.06 30.02
CA TYR A 82 -8.74 -0.86 28.63
C TYR A 82 -7.52 -0.54 27.74
N SER A 83 -6.64 0.34 28.21
CA SER A 83 -5.40 0.70 27.51
C SER A 83 -4.44 -0.49 27.39
N MET A 84 -4.33 -1.32 28.44
CA MET A 84 -3.48 -2.50 28.43
C MET A 84 -4.01 -3.61 27.52
N MET A 85 -5.31 -3.88 27.54
CA MET A 85 -5.96 -4.82 26.62
C MET A 85 -5.83 -4.35 25.15
N ARG A 86 -5.96 -3.05 24.91
CA ARG A 86 -5.77 -2.46 23.58
C ARG A 86 -4.33 -2.56 23.11
N ARG A 87 -3.33 -2.31 23.97
CA ARG A 87 -1.91 -2.45 23.63
C ARG A 87 -1.55 -3.89 23.30
N ARG A 88 -2.08 -4.86 24.05
CA ARG A 88 -1.89 -6.29 23.76
C ARG A 88 -2.50 -6.66 22.40
N GLY A 89 -3.76 -6.30 22.16
CA GLY A 89 -4.41 -6.53 20.90
C GLY A 89 -3.75 -5.81 19.72
N ALA A 90 -3.15 -4.62 19.93
CA ALA A 90 -2.39 -3.92 18.91
C ALA A 90 -1.06 -4.62 18.59
N ARG A 91 -0.36 -5.15 19.58
CA ARG A 91 0.88 -5.92 19.38
C ARG A 91 0.64 -7.23 18.63
N GLU A 92 -0.40 -7.98 19.00
CA GLU A 92 -0.80 -9.22 18.32
C GLU A 92 -1.15 -8.97 16.85
N LYS A 93 -1.80 -7.85 16.57
CA LYS A 93 -2.17 -7.47 15.19
C LYS A 93 -1.00 -6.99 14.35
N THR A 94 -0.07 -6.22 14.95
CA THR A 94 1.14 -5.79 14.26
C THR A 94 2.08 -6.95 13.97
N SER A 95 2.07 -8.02 14.77
CA SER A 95 2.89 -9.21 14.52
C SER A 95 2.53 -9.88 13.19
N VAL A 96 1.23 -9.95 12.84
CA VAL A 96 0.77 -10.55 11.58
C VAL A 96 1.48 -9.97 10.36
N PHE A 97 1.65 -8.65 10.31
CA PHE A 97 2.30 -7.98 9.18
C PHE A 97 3.81 -8.14 9.19
N ARG A 98 4.42 -8.03 10.38
CA ARG A 98 5.85 -8.24 10.56
C ARG A 98 6.25 -9.65 10.19
N ASP A 99 5.51 -10.65 10.67
CA ASP A 99 5.78 -12.06 10.43
C ASP A 99 5.59 -12.43 8.96
N PHE A 100 4.61 -11.82 8.28
CA PHE A 100 4.44 -11.94 6.83
C PHE A 100 5.66 -11.42 6.07
N LEU A 101 6.10 -10.19 6.37
CA LEU A 101 7.27 -9.62 5.71
C LEU A 101 8.55 -10.39 6.02
N ALA A 102 8.74 -10.84 7.27
CA ALA A 102 9.90 -11.64 7.65
C ALA A 102 9.99 -12.97 6.88
N ARG A 103 8.83 -13.57 6.53
CA ARG A 103 8.81 -14.79 5.71
C ARG A 103 8.92 -14.55 4.21
N ARG A 104 8.50 -13.38 3.70
CA ARG A 104 8.26 -13.16 2.26
C ARG A 104 9.16 -12.12 1.64
N ALA A 105 9.68 -11.18 2.43
CA ALA A 105 10.50 -10.08 1.97
C ALA A 105 11.94 -10.19 2.49
N ARG A 106 12.88 -9.66 1.74
CA ARG A 106 14.22 -9.40 2.26
C ARG A 106 14.20 -8.01 2.89
N ILE A 107 14.36 -7.97 4.20
CA ILE A 107 14.44 -6.75 5.00
C ILE A 107 15.88 -6.57 5.45
N SER A 108 16.33 -5.34 5.64
CA SER A 108 17.67 -5.06 6.17
C SER A 108 17.82 -5.61 7.60
N ASP A 109 19.02 -6.12 7.90
CA ASP A 109 19.34 -6.61 9.26
C ASP A 109 19.39 -5.45 10.26
N GLU A 110 19.81 -4.26 9.79
CA GLU A 110 19.82 -3.04 10.59
C GLU A 110 18.46 -2.37 10.64
N HIS A 111 18.16 -1.77 11.80
CA HIS A 111 16.97 -0.96 12.04
C HIS A 111 17.35 0.52 12.06
N TYR A 112 16.53 1.34 11.42
CA TYR A 112 16.68 2.79 11.36
C TYR A 112 15.44 3.42 11.99
N ASN A 113 15.61 4.18 13.08
CA ASN A 113 14.48 4.77 13.80
C ASN A 113 14.40 6.30 13.56
N TYR A 114 15.54 6.94 13.38
CA TYR A 114 15.68 8.38 13.17
C TYR A 114 16.18 8.66 11.76
N PHE A 115 15.94 9.88 11.30
CA PHE A 115 16.46 10.32 10.00
C PHE A 115 17.98 10.23 9.94
N GLU A 116 18.64 10.60 11.03
CA GLU A 116 20.09 10.60 11.18
C GLU A 116 20.69 9.19 11.06
N ASP A 117 19.95 8.16 11.44
CA ASP A 117 20.40 6.77 11.27
C ASP A 117 20.57 6.40 9.79
N LEU A 118 19.80 7.02 8.89
CA LEU A 118 19.82 6.70 7.46
C LEU A 118 21.11 7.12 6.76
N TYR A 119 21.93 7.99 7.34
CA TYR A 119 23.26 8.30 6.80
C TYR A 119 24.16 7.06 6.74
N ARG A 120 23.95 6.09 7.64
CA ARG A 120 24.66 4.80 7.58
C ARG A 120 24.25 3.96 6.37
N LEU A 121 23.03 4.11 5.90
CA LEU A 121 22.53 3.42 4.71
C LEU A 121 23.28 3.86 3.45
N GLY A 122 23.66 5.14 3.36
CA GLY A 122 24.37 5.71 2.22
C GLY A 122 25.75 5.11 1.96
N VAL A 123 26.36 4.49 2.99
CA VAL A 123 27.69 3.86 2.89
C VAL A 123 27.66 2.33 2.76
N GLN A 124 26.46 1.71 2.73
CA GLN A 124 26.33 0.24 2.66
C GLN A 124 26.49 -0.35 1.26
N GLY A 125 26.85 0.44 0.25
CA GLY A 125 27.21 -0.08 -1.09
C GLY A 125 26.04 -0.58 -1.91
N TYR A 126 24.83 0.00 -1.76
CA TYR A 126 23.73 -0.21 -2.69
C TYR A 126 24.01 0.51 -4.02
N ASP A 127 23.64 -0.14 -5.12
CA ASP A 127 23.83 0.42 -6.47
C ASP A 127 22.75 1.45 -6.84
N ALA A 128 21.59 1.40 -6.18
CA ALA A 128 20.50 2.35 -6.34
C ALA A 128 19.55 2.35 -5.12
N TYR A 129 18.80 3.42 -4.98
CA TYR A 129 17.85 3.64 -3.90
C TYR A 129 16.47 3.93 -4.48
N CYS A 130 15.49 3.12 -4.09
CA CYS A 130 14.10 3.26 -4.53
C CYS A 130 13.23 3.78 -3.38
N VAL A 131 12.43 4.80 -3.65
CA VAL A 131 11.31 5.19 -2.78
C VAL A 131 10.05 4.50 -3.29
N GLY A 132 9.47 3.64 -2.42
CA GLY A 132 8.30 2.84 -2.77
C GLY A 132 6.99 3.61 -2.76
N SER A 133 5.91 2.86 -2.92
CA SER A 133 4.55 3.37 -2.93
C SER A 133 4.06 3.76 -1.52
N ASP A 134 2.80 4.20 -1.46
CA ASP A 134 2.09 4.74 -0.31
C ASP A 134 2.40 6.23 -0.08
N ARG A 135 1.94 6.78 1.02
CA ARG A 135 1.99 8.21 1.41
C ARG A 135 3.39 8.60 1.93
N VAL A 136 4.40 8.26 1.15
CA VAL A 136 5.81 8.46 1.55
C VAL A 136 6.20 9.94 1.64
N TRP A 137 5.57 10.80 0.85
CA TRP A 137 5.87 12.23 0.81
C TRP A 137 4.87 13.08 1.61
N ASP A 138 4.06 12.45 2.46
CA ASP A 138 3.18 13.17 3.38
C ASP A 138 3.91 13.63 4.63
N ILE A 139 3.56 14.83 5.09
CA ILE A 139 4.09 15.44 6.31
C ILE A 139 3.25 15.15 7.56
N GLU A 140 2.36 14.17 7.52
CA GLU A 140 1.54 13.81 8.69
C GLU A 140 2.40 13.51 9.91
N GLY A 141 2.08 14.17 11.03
CA GLY A 141 2.80 14.01 12.30
C GLY A 141 3.96 15.00 12.52
N GLY A 142 4.06 16.10 11.71
CA GLY A 142 5.00 17.21 11.94
C GLY A 142 6.46 16.94 11.59
N ARG A 143 6.77 15.79 11.01
CA ARG A 143 8.11 15.46 10.50
C ARG A 143 7.97 15.05 9.03
N GLY A 144 8.17 15.97 8.13
CA GLY A 144 7.98 15.85 6.68
C GLY A 144 8.41 14.52 6.05
N GLY A 145 8.19 14.38 4.78
CA GLY A 145 8.65 13.24 3.97
C GLY A 145 10.17 13.12 3.87
N GLN A 146 10.93 13.83 4.69
CA GLN A 146 12.38 14.00 4.63
C GLN A 146 13.17 12.68 4.43
N PRO A 147 12.89 11.57 5.11
CA PRO A 147 13.57 10.30 4.85
C PRO A 147 13.37 9.81 3.41
N PHE A 148 12.21 10.08 2.84
CA PHE A 148 11.83 9.65 1.49
C PHE A 148 12.22 10.64 0.39
N TYR A 149 12.87 11.75 0.73
CA TYR A 149 13.55 12.62 -0.24
C TYR A 149 14.99 12.16 -0.49
N LEU A 150 15.46 11.15 0.25
CA LEU A 150 16.79 10.55 0.14
C LEU A 150 17.91 11.60 0.22
N SER A 151 17.68 12.68 0.98
CA SER A 151 18.66 13.78 1.12
C SER A 151 19.91 13.41 1.92
N PHE A 152 19.89 12.28 2.62
CA PHE A 152 21.03 11.71 3.33
C PHE A 152 22.04 11.00 2.43
N LEU A 153 21.71 10.78 1.16
CA LEU A 153 22.60 10.11 0.21
C LEU A 153 23.56 11.11 -0.46
N PRO A 154 24.78 10.66 -0.83
CA PRO A 154 25.71 11.47 -1.62
C PRO A 154 25.12 11.84 -2.98
N ASP A 155 25.63 12.90 -3.61
CA ASP A 155 25.02 13.50 -4.82
C ASP A 155 25.00 12.56 -6.03
N ASP A 156 25.99 11.69 -6.16
CA ASP A 156 26.15 10.71 -7.23
C ASP A 156 25.32 9.43 -7.01
N ALA A 157 24.66 9.28 -5.87
CA ALA A 157 23.82 8.11 -5.60
C ALA A 157 22.62 8.08 -6.54
N ARG A 158 22.38 6.93 -7.16
CA ARG A 158 21.24 6.71 -8.02
C ARG A 158 19.94 6.58 -7.22
N ARG A 159 18.95 7.41 -7.55
CA ARG A 159 17.67 7.52 -6.85
C ARG A 159 16.51 7.44 -7.81
N PHE A 160 15.49 6.66 -7.47
CA PHE A 160 14.23 6.69 -8.20
C PHE A 160 13.04 6.43 -7.26
N SER A 161 11.85 6.79 -7.69
CA SER A 161 10.64 6.45 -6.97
C SER A 161 9.75 5.51 -7.78
N PHE A 162 8.90 4.73 -7.11
CA PHE A 162 7.91 3.92 -7.81
C PHE A 162 6.54 4.03 -7.15
N SER A 163 5.59 4.58 -7.91
CA SER A 163 4.19 4.75 -7.49
C SER A 163 4.03 5.47 -6.15
N SER A 164 4.93 6.37 -5.83
CA SER A 164 4.87 7.21 -4.63
C SER A 164 3.75 8.24 -4.74
N PHE A 165 3.28 8.81 -3.64
CA PHE A 165 2.30 9.89 -3.73
C PHE A 165 2.28 10.80 -2.50
N ILE A 166 1.67 11.98 -2.71
CA ILE A 166 1.34 12.98 -1.71
C ILE A 166 -0.17 12.90 -1.45
N GLY A 167 -0.57 12.54 -0.23
CA GLY A 167 -1.99 12.42 0.15
C GLY A 167 -2.64 13.76 0.50
N MET A 168 -1.85 14.79 0.79
CA MET A 168 -2.31 16.14 1.14
C MET A 168 -2.74 16.94 -0.10
N ARG A 169 -3.60 17.95 0.09
CA ARG A 169 -4.04 18.83 -1.00
C ARG A 169 -2.97 19.81 -1.46
N ALA A 170 -2.23 20.34 -0.51
CA ALA A 170 -1.09 21.23 -0.71
C ALA A 170 -0.14 21.00 0.44
N LEU A 171 1.15 21.19 0.20
CA LEU A 171 2.16 21.19 1.24
C LEU A 171 2.38 22.63 1.75
N PRO A 172 2.80 22.84 3.00
CA PRO A 172 3.32 24.11 3.45
C PRO A 172 4.52 24.56 2.59
N GLN A 173 4.72 25.85 2.46
CA GLN A 173 5.72 26.43 1.55
C GLN A 173 7.17 25.96 1.83
N ASP A 174 7.53 25.78 3.10
CA ASP A 174 8.83 25.25 3.50
C ASP A 174 9.00 23.78 3.10
N GLU A 175 7.95 22.98 3.19
CA GLU A 175 7.97 21.58 2.77
C GLU A 175 7.95 21.45 1.25
N GLU A 176 7.23 22.32 0.55
CA GLU A 176 7.25 22.38 -0.92
C GLU A 176 8.66 22.62 -1.45
N ARG A 177 9.42 23.52 -0.81
CA ARG A 177 10.83 23.73 -1.14
C ARG A 177 11.67 22.48 -0.92
N ARG A 178 11.50 21.78 0.22
CA ARG A 178 12.20 20.51 0.51
C ARG A 178 11.87 19.41 -0.49
N VAL A 179 10.59 19.30 -0.88
CA VAL A 179 10.15 18.37 -1.93
C VAL A 179 10.87 18.69 -3.24
N ARG A 180 10.87 19.95 -3.65
CA ARG A 180 11.53 20.37 -4.89
C ARG A 180 13.04 20.06 -4.86
N GLU A 181 13.73 20.48 -3.81
CA GLU A 181 15.16 20.25 -3.64
C GLU A 181 15.52 18.77 -3.56
N GLY A 182 14.76 17.98 -2.80
CA GLY A 182 15.01 16.56 -2.62
C GLY A 182 14.71 15.74 -3.87
N LEU A 183 13.53 15.96 -4.48
CA LEU A 183 13.12 15.17 -5.63
C LEU A 183 13.77 15.57 -6.95
N SER A 184 14.33 16.80 -7.07
CA SER A 184 15.13 17.18 -8.25
C SER A 184 16.40 16.35 -8.43
N ARG A 185 16.84 15.65 -7.38
CA ARG A 185 18.02 14.78 -7.38
C ARG A 185 17.70 13.33 -7.79
N PHE A 186 16.43 13.04 -8.15
CA PHE A 186 16.02 11.70 -8.55
C PHE A 186 16.27 11.50 -10.07
N ASP A 187 16.83 10.36 -10.44
CA ASP A 187 17.00 9.94 -11.84
C ASP A 187 15.67 9.61 -12.51
N GLY A 188 14.67 9.26 -11.71
CA GLY A 188 13.33 9.02 -12.20
C GLY A 188 12.28 9.14 -11.12
N LEU A 189 11.21 9.88 -11.42
CA LEU A 189 10.06 10.02 -10.55
C LEU A 189 8.86 9.23 -11.11
N SER A 190 8.31 8.37 -10.28
CA SER A 190 7.09 7.64 -10.58
C SER A 190 6.08 7.82 -9.47
N VAL A 191 4.88 8.23 -9.84
CA VAL A 191 3.78 8.51 -8.92
C VAL A 191 2.55 7.66 -9.25
N ARG A 192 1.68 7.45 -8.26
CA ARG A 192 0.47 6.65 -8.41
C ARG A 192 -0.73 7.49 -8.85
N GLU A 193 -0.87 8.66 -8.30
CA GLU A 193 -2.06 9.50 -8.45
C GLU A 193 -1.81 10.64 -9.45
N ALA A 194 -2.79 10.90 -10.34
CA ALA A 194 -2.73 12.00 -11.30
C ALA A 194 -2.47 13.34 -10.62
N ARG A 195 -3.13 13.58 -9.50
CA ARG A 195 -2.97 14.79 -8.72
C ARG A 195 -1.55 15.01 -8.19
N THR A 196 -0.86 13.94 -7.73
CA THR A 196 0.54 14.05 -7.34
C THR A 196 1.42 14.39 -8.54
N GLN A 197 1.13 13.81 -9.72
CA GLN A 197 1.82 14.14 -10.95
C GLN A 197 1.67 15.62 -11.31
N GLU A 198 0.44 16.12 -11.34
CA GLU A 198 0.11 17.53 -11.63
C GLU A 198 0.80 18.47 -10.62
N TYR A 199 0.79 18.10 -9.34
CA TYR A 199 1.45 18.89 -8.30
C TYR A 199 2.96 18.93 -8.49
N LEU A 200 3.62 17.81 -8.75
CA LEU A 200 5.07 17.78 -9.01
C LEU A 200 5.41 18.56 -10.29
N MET A 201 4.61 18.46 -11.33
CA MET A 201 4.78 19.28 -12.55
C MET A 201 4.69 20.76 -12.26
N SER A 202 3.80 21.22 -11.37
CA SER A 202 3.73 22.62 -10.97
C SER A 202 4.99 23.11 -10.22
N LEU A 203 5.76 22.17 -9.64
CA LEU A 203 7.05 22.43 -9.01
C LEU A 203 8.24 22.33 -9.99
N GLY A 204 7.96 22.06 -11.28
CA GLY A 204 9.01 21.85 -12.29
C GLY A 204 9.62 20.45 -12.28
N LEU A 205 8.97 19.46 -11.66
CA LEU A 205 9.44 18.08 -11.55
C LEU A 205 8.64 17.18 -12.46
N GLU A 206 9.30 16.56 -13.45
CA GLU A 206 8.66 15.60 -14.34
C GLU A 206 8.49 14.25 -13.65
N ALA A 207 7.27 13.71 -13.61
CA ALA A 207 6.96 12.43 -13.01
C ALA A 207 6.10 11.55 -13.93
N LYS A 208 6.46 10.27 -14.07
CA LYS A 208 5.66 9.27 -14.78
C LYS A 208 4.61 8.70 -13.84
N ARG A 209 3.45 8.31 -14.39
CA ARG A 209 2.37 7.73 -13.59
C ARG A 209 2.25 6.23 -13.82
N HIS A 210 2.35 5.43 -12.75
CA HIS A 210 2.19 3.99 -12.77
C HIS A 210 1.09 3.53 -11.80
N VAL A 211 0.61 2.30 -11.97
CA VAL A 211 -0.32 1.67 -11.02
C VAL A 211 0.37 1.34 -9.70
N ASP A 212 -0.44 1.09 -8.68
CA ASP A 212 0.07 0.55 -7.42
C ASP A 212 0.90 -0.72 -7.66
N PRO A 213 2.01 -0.91 -6.94
CA PRO A 213 2.85 -2.10 -7.09
C PRO A 213 2.09 -3.43 -7.01
N THR A 214 1.03 -3.50 -6.20
CA THR A 214 0.23 -4.73 -6.08
C THR A 214 -0.47 -5.11 -7.38
N LEU A 215 -0.88 -4.14 -8.20
CA LEU A 215 -1.46 -4.35 -9.51
C LEU A 215 -0.40 -4.64 -10.59
N ALA A 216 0.83 -4.17 -10.38
CA ALA A 216 1.90 -4.26 -11.35
C ALA A 216 2.52 -5.66 -11.47
N ILE A 217 2.44 -6.49 -10.41
CA ILE A 217 2.91 -7.88 -10.47
C ILE A 217 1.81 -8.85 -10.92
N PRO A 218 2.16 -10.00 -11.53
CA PRO A 218 1.19 -10.97 -12.03
C PRO A 218 0.23 -11.49 -10.96
N SER A 219 -1.04 -11.67 -11.30
CA SER A 219 -2.07 -12.19 -10.38
C SER A 219 -1.72 -13.59 -9.85
N GLN A 220 -1.03 -14.41 -10.63
CA GLN A 220 -0.56 -15.73 -10.23
C GLN A 220 0.32 -15.71 -8.99
N TYR A 221 1.15 -14.67 -8.80
CA TYR A 221 1.95 -14.51 -7.60
C TYR A 221 1.05 -14.42 -6.36
N TRP A 222 0.03 -13.56 -6.41
CA TRP A 222 -0.92 -13.38 -5.31
C TRP A 222 -1.76 -14.62 -5.06
N ARG A 223 -2.21 -15.29 -6.13
CA ARG A 223 -2.98 -16.56 -6.01
C ARG A 223 -2.16 -17.64 -5.31
N ARG A 224 -0.86 -17.73 -5.58
CA ARG A 224 0.04 -18.72 -4.96
C ARG A 224 0.25 -18.50 -3.46
N ILE A 225 0.32 -17.24 -3.01
CA ILE A 225 0.55 -16.93 -1.60
C ILE A 225 -0.74 -16.75 -0.79
N SER A 226 -1.89 -16.70 -1.41
CA SER A 226 -3.18 -16.62 -0.71
C SER A 226 -3.52 -17.96 -0.04
N SER A 227 -4.20 -17.90 1.10
CA SER A 227 -4.66 -19.10 1.79
C SER A 227 -5.64 -19.95 0.96
N ALA A 228 -5.81 -21.22 1.34
CA ALA A 228 -6.96 -22.03 0.95
C ALA A 228 -8.27 -21.35 1.41
N PRO A 229 -9.43 -21.77 0.87
CA PRO A 229 -10.73 -21.27 1.31
C PRO A 229 -10.94 -21.43 2.81
N LEU A 230 -11.32 -20.34 3.49
CA LEU A 230 -11.58 -20.30 4.94
C LEU A 230 -13.07 -20.36 5.29
N VAL A 231 -13.88 -20.22 4.28
CA VAL A 231 -15.35 -20.21 4.38
C VAL A 231 -15.89 -21.20 3.34
N SER A 232 -16.77 -22.08 3.77
CA SER A 232 -17.45 -23.02 2.88
C SER A 232 -18.63 -22.32 2.17
N GLY A 233 -18.77 -22.55 0.88
CA GLY A 233 -19.82 -21.97 0.06
C GLY A 233 -19.61 -20.49 -0.30
N PRO A 234 -20.58 -19.91 -1.04
CA PRO A 234 -20.51 -18.54 -1.50
C PRO A 234 -20.77 -17.53 -0.38
N TYR A 235 -20.09 -16.39 -0.40
CA TYR A 235 -20.23 -15.32 0.59
C TYR A 235 -19.87 -13.95 0.03
N ILE A 236 -20.30 -12.90 0.72
CA ILE A 236 -19.91 -11.52 0.49
C ILE A 236 -18.80 -11.16 1.50
N ALA A 237 -17.61 -10.87 1.03
CA ALA A 237 -16.53 -10.33 1.85
C ALA A 237 -16.74 -8.83 2.07
N VAL A 238 -16.65 -8.39 3.32
CA VAL A 238 -16.76 -6.97 3.70
C VAL A 238 -15.42 -6.52 4.29
N TYR A 239 -14.71 -5.68 3.54
CA TYR A 239 -13.44 -5.11 4.01
C TYR A 239 -13.56 -3.60 4.17
N GLN A 240 -13.59 -3.15 5.43
CA GLN A 240 -13.84 -1.77 5.81
C GLN A 240 -12.66 -1.18 6.56
N LEU A 241 -12.18 0.00 6.12
CA LEU A 241 -11.10 0.76 6.77
C LEU A 241 -11.61 1.95 7.58
N HIS A 242 -12.71 2.57 7.16
CA HIS A 242 -13.25 3.77 7.77
C HIS A 242 -14.58 3.47 8.47
N ARG A 243 -14.91 4.25 9.48
CA ARG A 243 -16.27 4.21 10.04
C ARG A 243 -17.24 4.75 8.98
N ASN A 244 -17.87 3.86 8.24
CA ASN A 244 -18.70 4.17 7.07
C ASN A 244 -20.06 3.46 7.18
N PRO A 245 -21.12 4.13 7.70
CA PRO A 245 -22.45 3.55 7.78
C PRO A 245 -23.01 3.16 6.40
N LEU A 246 -22.67 3.90 5.35
CA LEU A 246 -23.08 3.59 3.99
C LEU A 246 -22.58 2.20 3.56
N LEU A 247 -21.34 1.85 3.92
CA LEU A 247 -20.77 0.54 3.60
C LEU A 247 -21.53 -0.59 4.31
N VAL A 248 -21.85 -0.40 5.59
CA VAL A 248 -22.64 -1.39 6.37
C VAL A 248 -24.01 -1.60 5.75
N ASN A 249 -24.69 -0.50 5.38
CA ASN A 249 -26.00 -0.55 4.75
C ASN A 249 -25.94 -1.20 3.35
N ALA A 250 -24.92 -0.86 2.56
CA ALA A 250 -24.69 -1.44 1.23
C ALA A 250 -24.44 -2.95 1.31
N ALA A 251 -23.57 -3.40 2.22
CA ALA A 251 -23.32 -4.83 2.43
C ALA A 251 -24.56 -5.57 2.90
N SER A 252 -25.33 -5.01 3.84
CA SER A 252 -26.58 -5.60 4.33
C SER A 252 -27.64 -5.66 3.23
N ARG A 253 -27.75 -4.63 2.38
CA ARG A 253 -28.68 -4.61 1.24
C ARG A 253 -28.29 -5.68 0.22
N MET A 254 -26.99 -5.77 -0.11
CA MET A 254 -26.47 -6.80 -1.01
C MET A 254 -26.76 -8.20 -0.50
N ALA A 255 -26.55 -8.47 0.80
CA ALA A 255 -26.85 -9.75 1.42
C ALA A 255 -28.34 -10.11 1.33
N LYS A 256 -29.23 -9.13 1.54
CA LYS A 256 -30.70 -9.35 1.41
C LYS A 256 -31.09 -9.69 -0.03
N ILE A 257 -30.51 -9.04 -1.03
CA ILE A 257 -30.84 -9.28 -2.45
C ILE A 257 -30.32 -10.64 -2.91
N THR A 258 -29.10 -11.01 -2.48
CA THR A 258 -28.41 -12.21 -2.97
C THR A 258 -28.64 -13.45 -2.14
N GLY A 259 -29.14 -13.31 -0.91
CA GLY A 259 -29.25 -14.41 0.07
C GLY A 259 -27.91 -14.89 0.62
N LEU A 260 -26.78 -14.23 0.27
CA LEU A 260 -25.46 -14.66 0.68
C LEU A 260 -25.07 -14.17 2.10
N PRO A 261 -24.37 -15.01 2.88
CA PRO A 261 -23.86 -14.61 4.18
C PRO A 261 -22.76 -13.55 4.06
N LEU A 262 -22.68 -12.68 5.07
CA LEU A 262 -21.64 -11.67 5.20
C LEU A 262 -20.45 -12.25 5.95
N VAL A 263 -19.26 -12.03 5.39
CA VAL A 263 -17.96 -12.35 6.00
C VAL A 263 -17.16 -11.06 6.14
N ARG A 264 -16.93 -10.65 7.36
CA ARG A 264 -16.25 -9.41 7.67
C ARG A 264 -14.76 -9.64 7.91
N ILE A 265 -13.94 -8.84 7.23
CA ILE A 265 -12.48 -8.79 7.41
C ILE A 265 -12.18 -7.58 8.29
N ASP A 266 -11.92 -7.83 9.57
CA ASP A 266 -11.74 -6.80 10.58
C ASP A 266 -10.28 -6.66 10.97
N TYR A 267 -9.79 -5.44 10.93
CA TYR A 267 -8.55 -5.11 11.60
C TYR A 267 -8.78 -4.72 13.07
N TRP A 268 -9.92 -4.07 13.35
CA TRP A 268 -10.33 -3.66 14.70
C TRP A 268 -11.75 -4.15 15.01
N ARG A 269 -11.98 -4.72 16.19
CA ARG A 269 -13.32 -5.12 16.66
C ARG A 269 -14.31 -3.95 16.85
N THR A 270 -14.15 -2.85 16.12
CA THR A 270 -14.87 -1.60 16.38
C THR A 270 -16.21 -1.51 15.68
N MET A 271 -16.52 -2.36 14.71
CA MET A 271 -17.76 -2.29 13.96
C MET A 271 -18.58 -3.56 14.14
N ARG A 272 -19.78 -3.40 14.68
CA ARG A 272 -20.75 -4.48 14.75
C ARG A 272 -21.52 -4.54 13.44
N MET A 273 -21.56 -5.70 12.82
CA MET A 273 -22.40 -6.02 11.68
C MET A 273 -23.17 -7.29 12.08
N PRO A 274 -24.43 -7.15 12.53
CA PRO A 274 -25.23 -8.29 12.97
C PRO A 274 -25.31 -9.38 11.90
N GLY A 275 -25.15 -10.64 12.29
CA GLY A 275 -25.21 -11.79 11.39
C GLY A 275 -23.96 -12.04 10.54
N ALA A 276 -22.94 -11.17 10.56
CA ALA A 276 -21.72 -11.40 9.83
C ALA A 276 -20.71 -12.26 10.61
N LYS A 277 -20.14 -13.28 9.96
CA LYS A 277 -18.95 -13.98 10.48
C LYS A 277 -17.74 -13.05 10.40
N ALA A 278 -17.04 -12.83 11.51
CA ALA A 278 -15.90 -11.92 11.56
C ALA A 278 -14.57 -12.68 11.62
N PHE A 279 -13.65 -12.33 10.74
CA PHE A 279 -12.23 -12.66 10.83
C PHE A 279 -11.49 -11.44 11.38
N VAL A 280 -10.99 -11.53 12.60
CA VAL A 280 -10.33 -10.42 13.30
C VAL A 280 -8.83 -10.55 13.12
N ALA A 281 -8.22 -9.56 12.46
CA ALA A 281 -6.82 -9.51 12.10
C ALA A 281 -6.32 -10.84 11.45
N PRO A 282 -7.00 -11.30 10.37
CA PRO A 282 -6.51 -12.47 9.67
C PRO A 282 -5.08 -12.23 9.16
N SER A 283 -4.32 -13.31 8.94
CA SER A 283 -2.99 -13.20 8.32
C SER A 283 -3.11 -12.54 6.94
N VAL A 284 -2.00 -12.09 6.40
CA VAL A 284 -2.01 -11.46 5.06
C VAL A 284 -2.44 -12.46 3.99
N GLU A 285 -2.00 -13.70 4.13
CA GLU A 285 -2.41 -14.83 3.27
C GLU A 285 -3.91 -15.12 3.38
N GLU A 286 -4.46 -15.07 4.60
CA GLU A 286 -5.91 -15.25 4.85
C GLU A 286 -6.72 -14.06 4.31
N PHE A 287 -6.23 -12.82 4.47
CA PHE A 287 -6.85 -11.65 3.83
C PHE A 287 -6.97 -11.84 2.32
N LEU A 288 -5.87 -12.24 1.66
CA LEU A 288 -5.86 -12.53 0.22
C LEU A 288 -6.83 -13.66 -0.13
N GLY A 289 -6.86 -14.73 0.67
CA GLY A 289 -7.76 -15.87 0.51
C GLY A 289 -9.24 -15.48 0.65
N LEU A 290 -9.57 -14.64 1.64
CA LEU A 290 -10.93 -14.15 1.87
C LEU A 290 -11.42 -13.24 0.74
N VAL A 291 -10.55 -12.45 0.11
CA VAL A 291 -10.93 -11.64 -1.06
C VAL A 291 -11.03 -12.53 -2.31
N LYS A 292 -10.06 -13.42 -2.53
CA LYS A 292 -10.00 -14.30 -3.70
C LYS A 292 -11.19 -15.24 -3.84
N ASN A 293 -11.66 -15.81 -2.72
CA ASN A 293 -12.70 -16.83 -2.72
C ASN A 293 -14.11 -16.27 -2.44
N ALA A 294 -14.24 -14.95 -2.26
CA ALA A 294 -15.54 -14.30 -2.13
C ALA A 294 -16.30 -14.32 -3.45
N SER A 295 -17.62 -14.50 -3.39
CA SER A 295 -18.51 -14.29 -4.54
C SER A 295 -18.67 -12.81 -4.87
N PHE A 296 -18.55 -11.95 -3.83
CA PHE A 296 -18.64 -10.51 -3.95
C PHE A 296 -17.84 -9.83 -2.85
N VAL A 297 -17.26 -8.67 -3.15
CA VAL A 297 -16.54 -7.84 -2.18
C VAL A 297 -17.24 -6.49 -2.02
N VAL A 298 -17.50 -6.06 -0.78
CA VAL A 298 -17.95 -4.70 -0.47
C VAL A 298 -16.84 -4.00 0.34
N THR A 299 -16.31 -2.88 -0.17
CA THR A 299 -15.14 -2.27 0.45
C THR A 299 -15.06 -0.76 0.25
N ASP A 300 -14.48 -0.03 1.21
CA ASP A 300 -14.06 1.36 1.10
C ASP A 300 -12.51 1.49 1.01
N SER A 301 -11.84 0.36 0.82
CA SER A 301 -10.38 0.26 0.75
C SER A 301 -9.88 0.29 -0.68
N TYR A 302 -8.84 1.11 -0.93
CA TYR A 302 -8.09 1.07 -2.19
C TYR A 302 -7.59 -0.35 -2.51
N HIS A 303 -6.97 -1.03 -1.54
CA HIS A 303 -6.44 -2.38 -1.74
C HIS A 303 -7.54 -3.44 -1.80
N GLY A 304 -8.71 -3.20 -1.18
CA GLY A 304 -9.88 -4.04 -1.39
C GLY A 304 -10.29 -4.06 -2.86
N VAL A 305 -10.35 -2.88 -3.50
CA VAL A 305 -10.61 -2.75 -4.95
C VAL A 305 -9.48 -3.35 -5.78
N ALA A 306 -8.21 -3.05 -5.45
CA ALA A 306 -7.05 -3.57 -6.19
C ALA A 306 -7.03 -5.11 -6.22
N PHE A 307 -7.22 -5.75 -5.07
CA PHE A 307 -7.26 -7.22 -5.00
C PHE A 307 -8.51 -7.82 -5.60
N SER A 308 -9.64 -7.12 -5.62
CA SER A 308 -10.82 -7.54 -6.38
C SER A 308 -10.51 -7.59 -7.89
N HIS A 309 -9.76 -6.63 -8.43
CA HIS A 309 -9.27 -6.66 -9.81
C HIS A 309 -8.25 -7.78 -10.04
N ILE A 310 -7.29 -7.98 -9.13
CA ILE A 310 -6.24 -9.00 -9.26
C ILE A 310 -6.84 -10.41 -9.28
N PHE A 311 -7.86 -10.65 -8.47
CA PHE A 311 -8.51 -11.97 -8.37
C PHE A 311 -9.76 -12.11 -9.25
N GLU A 312 -10.17 -11.03 -9.90
CA GLU A 312 -11.40 -10.97 -10.72
C GLU A 312 -12.66 -11.25 -9.89
N THR A 313 -12.62 -10.86 -8.61
CA THR A 313 -13.75 -10.99 -7.71
C THR A 313 -14.70 -9.82 -7.92
N GLN A 314 -15.97 -10.11 -8.15
CA GLN A 314 -17.03 -9.10 -8.28
C GLN A 314 -17.03 -8.18 -7.06
N PHE A 315 -17.23 -6.88 -7.23
CA PHE A 315 -17.13 -5.94 -6.11
C PHE A 315 -18.00 -4.70 -6.24
N ALA A 316 -18.29 -4.10 -5.10
CA ALA A 316 -18.74 -2.73 -4.97
C ALA A 316 -17.77 -1.93 -4.10
N ALA A 317 -17.33 -0.80 -4.62
CA ALA A 317 -16.56 0.17 -3.86
C ALA A 317 -17.50 1.17 -3.22
N VAL A 318 -17.35 1.43 -1.93
CA VAL A 318 -18.20 2.40 -1.21
C VAL A 318 -17.39 3.64 -0.87
N SER A 319 -17.89 4.82 -1.29
CA SER A 319 -17.19 6.07 -1.04
C SER A 319 -16.97 6.30 0.47
N PRO A 320 -15.74 6.44 0.93
CA PRO A 320 -15.46 6.81 2.32
C PRO A 320 -15.83 8.28 2.56
N PRO A 321 -16.21 8.67 3.80
CA PRO A 321 -16.70 10.02 4.11
C PRO A 321 -15.74 11.16 3.79
N HIS A 322 -14.43 10.91 3.82
CA HIS A 322 -13.40 11.96 3.73
C HIS A 322 -12.27 11.70 2.72
N CYS A 323 -12.28 10.61 1.96
CA CYS A 323 -11.16 10.23 1.11
C CYS A 323 -11.55 9.44 -0.15
N SER A 324 -12.47 9.98 -0.96
CA SER A 324 -12.95 9.31 -2.19
C SER A 324 -11.96 9.38 -3.37
N ILE A 325 -11.03 10.34 -3.37
CA ILE A 325 -10.17 10.65 -4.55
C ILE A 325 -9.34 9.43 -4.98
N ARG A 326 -8.69 8.73 -4.06
CA ARG A 326 -7.86 7.55 -4.37
C ARG A 326 -8.69 6.37 -4.89
N LEU A 327 -9.87 6.19 -4.30
CA LEU A 327 -10.77 5.12 -4.71
C LEU A 327 -11.33 5.40 -6.13
N LEU A 328 -11.70 6.65 -6.40
CA LEU A 328 -12.10 7.08 -7.74
C LEU A 328 -10.97 6.92 -8.76
N ALA A 329 -9.73 7.25 -8.38
CA ALA A 329 -8.58 7.16 -9.27
C ALA A 329 -8.34 5.73 -9.76
N ILE A 330 -8.37 4.73 -8.88
CA ILE A 330 -8.21 3.31 -9.27
C ILE A 330 -9.39 2.83 -10.11
N LEU A 331 -10.63 3.17 -9.74
CA LEU A 331 -11.84 2.76 -10.46
C LEU A 331 -11.83 3.32 -11.89
N ASN A 332 -11.56 4.61 -12.07
CA ASN A 332 -11.45 5.25 -13.37
C ASN A 332 -10.28 4.68 -14.18
N ARG A 333 -9.13 4.46 -13.54
CA ARG A 333 -7.95 3.90 -14.20
C ARG A 333 -8.19 2.49 -14.73
N LEU A 334 -9.00 1.70 -14.05
CA LEU A 334 -9.32 0.31 -14.43
C LEU A 334 -10.68 0.17 -15.14
N GLY A 335 -11.43 1.27 -15.32
CA GLY A 335 -12.71 1.29 -16.05
C GLY A 335 -13.87 0.66 -15.29
N THR A 336 -13.86 0.75 -13.95
CA THR A 336 -14.88 0.17 -13.07
C THR A 336 -15.56 1.21 -12.16
N ASP A 337 -15.57 2.46 -12.59
CA ASP A 337 -16.19 3.60 -11.89
C ASP A 337 -17.68 3.39 -11.58
N ARG A 338 -18.40 2.61 -12.42
CA ARG A 338 -19.80 2.22 -12.21
C ARG A 338 -20.03 1.35 -10.97
N ASN A 339 -18.98 0.82 -10.37
CA ASN A 339 -19.04 0.02 -9.14
C ASN A 339 -18.91 0.87 -7.87
N LEU A 340 -18.84 2.19 -8.00
CA LEU A 340 -18.79 3.09 -6.86
C LEU A 340 -20.18 3.40 -6.33
N ILE A 341 -20.40 3.07 -5.05
CA ILE A 341 -21.61 3.40 -4.30
C ILE A 341 -21.40 4.70 -3.53
N ARG A 342 -22.27 5.67 -3.75
CA ARG A 342 -22.38 6.92 -3.00
C ARG A 342 -23.68 7.02 -2.20
N ALA A 343 -24.68 6.16 -2.53
CA ALA A 343 -25.96 6.06 -1.87
C ALA A 343 -26.45 4.60 -1.89
N VAL A 344 -27.24 4.18 -0.89
CA VAL A 344 -27.67 2.77 -0.73
C VAL A 344 -28.51 2.30 -1.90
N GLU A 345 -29.25 3.18 -2.52
CA GLU A 345 -30.13 2.91 -3.67
C GLU A 345 -29.36 2.40 -4.90
N GLN A 346 -28.09 2.73 -5.00
CA GLN A 346 -27.21 2.26 -6.09
C GLN A 346 -26.84 0.77 -5.97
N VAL A 347 -27.05 0.17 -4.78
CA VAL A 347 -26.72 -1.25 -4.53
C VAL A 347 -27.54 -2.16 -5.44
N ASP A 348 -28.82 -1.87 -5.63
CA ASP A 348 -29.74 -2.68 -6.44
C ASP A 348 -29.27 -2.77 -7.90
N ALA A 349 -28.83 -1.63 -8.46
CA ALA A 349 -28.30 -1.60 -9.81
C ALA A 349 -26.97 -2.36 -9.96
N ILE A 350 -26.17 -2.44 -8.90
CA ILE A 350 -24.94 -3.25 -8.90
C ILE A 350 -25.28 -4.74 -8.73
N ALA A 351 -26.23 -5.07 -7.85
CA ALA A 351 -26.69 -6.44 -7.64
C ALA A 351 -27.31 -7.05 -8.90
N LEU A 352 -28.07 -6.27 -9.66
CA LEU A 352 -28.64 -6.69 -10.95
C LEU A 352 -27.58 -7.01 -12.00
N ARG A 353 -26.41 -6.39 -11.88
CA ARG A 353 -25.25 -6.62 -12.76
C ARG A 353 -24.25 -7.61 -12.18
N TRP A 354 -24.60 -8.30 -11.10
CA TRP A 354 -23.73 -9.30 -10.50
C TRP A 354 -23.41 -10.39 -11.51
N GLY A 355 -22.14 -10.72 -11.65
CA GLY A 355 -21.65 -11.64 -12.67
C GLY A 355 -21.39 -11.00 -14.05
N ALA A 356 -21.88 -9.77 -14.28
CA ALA A 356 -21.68 -9.06 -15.54
C ALA A 356 -20.52 -8.05 -15.49
N LEU A 357 -19.87 -7.85 -14.34
CA LEU A 357 -18.67 -7.02 -14.28
C LEU A 357 -17.54 -7.71 -15.05
N THR A 358 -17.11 -7.09 -16.12
CA THR A 358 -15.95 -7.52 -16.89
C THR A 358 -14.71 -6.77 -16.44
N PHE A 359 -13.62 -7.49 -16.21
CA PHE A 359 -12.32 -6.92 -15.91
C PHE A 359 -11.55 -6.69 -17.19
N ASN A 360 -11.03 -5.47 -17.38
CA ASN A 360 -10.29 -5.15 -18.58
C ASN A 360 -8.83 -5.62 -18.45
N HIS A 361 -8.58 -6.87 -18.86
CA HIS A 361 -7.27 -7.51 -18.78
C HIS A 361 -6.23 -6.77 -19.61
N GLU A 362 -6.52 -6.39 -20.84
CA GLU A 362 -5.58 -5.67 -21.70
C GLU A 362 -5.13 -4.34 -21.09
N ARG A 363 -6.05 -3.65 -20.44
CA ARG A 363 -5.73 -2.38 -19.77
C ARG A 363 -4.81 -2.61 -18.57
N LEU A 364 -5.06 -3.63 -17.77
CA LEU A 364 -4.23 -3.98 -16.63
C LEU A 364 -2.85 -4.48 -17.08
N ASP A 365 -2.79 -5.28 -18.16
CA ASP A 365 -1.53 -5.80 -18.70
C ASP A 365 -0.67 -4.70 -19.31
N ARG A 366 -1.26 -3.72 -20.00
CA ARG A 366 -0.54 -2.52 -20.43
C ARG A 366 0.06 -1.75 -19.25
N GLU A 367 -0.68 -1.62 -18.16
CA GLU A 367 -0.18 -0.95 -16.95
C GLU A 367 0.96 -1.74 -16.28
N ARG A 368 0.87 -3.06 -16.25
CA ARG A 368 1.93 -3.96 -15.77
C ARG A 368 3.20 -3.82 -16.60
N GLN A 369 3.05 -3.83 -17.93
CA GLN A 369 4.18 -3.67 -18.85
C GLN A 369 4.87 -2.32 -18.64
N ARG A 370 4.12 -1.22 -18.60
CA ARG A 370 4.67 0.13 -18.35
C ARG A 370 5.42 0.20 -17.02
N ALA A 371 4.88 -0.42 -15.97
CA ALA A 371 5.52 -0.48 -14.66
C ALA A 371 6.83 -1.29 -14.71
N SER A 372 6.82 -2.44 -15.37
CA SER A 372 7.99 -3.31 -15.55
C SER A 372 9.09 -2.62 -16.35
N ASP A 373 8.74 -1.95 -17.45
CA ASP A 373 9.70 -1.24 -18.30
C ASP A 373 10.35 -0.07 -17.55
N TYR A 374 9.54 0.67 -16.79
CA TYR A 374 10.07 1.74 -15.95
C TYR A 374 11.03 1.22 -14.87
N ILE A 375 10.66 0.19 -14.13
CA ILE A 375 11.55 -0.39 -13.10
C ILE A 375 12.83 -0.92 -13.74
N ARG A 376 12.72 -1.59 -14.87
CA ARG A 376 13.89 -2.10 -15.60
C ARG A 376 14.83 -0.98 -16.04
N SER A 377 14.31 0.11 -16.60
CA SER A 377 15.12 1.27 -16.96
C SER A 377 15.82 1.90 -15.78
N GLN A 378 15.13 2.00 -14.62
CA GLN A 378 15.71 2.54 -13.41
C GLN A 378 16.78 1.62 -12.79
N VAL A 379 16.54 0.32 -12.81
CA VAL A 379 17.49 -0.68 -12.28
C VAL A 379 18.73 -0.82 -13.17
N LEU A 380 18.55 -0.89 -14.49
CA LEU A 380 19.65 -1.13 -15.42
C LEU A 380 20.42 0.15 -15.82
N GLY A 381 19.83 1.32 -15.64
CA GLY A 381 20.45 2.58 -16.01
C GLY A 381 20.45 2.83 -17.52
N ALA A 382 19.42 2.27 -18.18
CA ALA A 382 19.26 2.41 -19.62
C ALA A 382 18.32 3.58 -19.94
#